data_95e2c4ab14c0fa493a5a7a494543734d
#
_entry.id   95e2c4ab14c0fa493a5a7a494543734d
#
_cell.length_a   1.000
_cell.length_b   1.000
_cell.length_c   1.000
_cell.angle_alpha   90.00
_cell.angle_beta   90.00
_cell.angle_gamma   90.00
#
_symmetry.space_group_name_H-M   'P 1'
#
loop_
_entity.id
_entity.type
_entity.pdbx_description
1 polymer ?
#
loop_
_entity_poly.entity_id
_entity_poly.type
_entity_poly.pdbx_seq_one_letter_code
_entity_poly.pdbx_strand_id
1 'polypeptide(L)'
;EKVYDDFEEMFTDPDVDVIYITTPHNTHLPFMEKALRGGKHVLAEKSITLNSAELERVRALAKEKKLILAEAMTIYHMPLYRKLREILASGRLGKVNLITMNFGSFKEYDMQNRFFNRNLAGGAMLDIGVYALSFVRWFMESKPDVVLSQYNPAPTGVDESSVFVLKNAEAQMATVALSLHSKQPKRGMISCEKGYIEIMEYPRAEEAVITYVDGTKETVRAGAHEDALMYELQDMEMAIQGDTSHIYACLLYTSDA
;
A
#
# COMPACT_ATOMS: atom_id res chain seq x y z
N GLU A 1 -11.50 -28.69 -1.92
CA GLU A 1 -11.12 -27.67 -0.91
C GLU A 1 -10.88 -28.36 0.43
N LYS A 2 -9.78 -28.01 1.12
CA LYS A 2 -9.47 -28.48 2.46
C LYS A 2 -9.64 -27.31 3.44
N VAL A 3 -10.33 -27.56 4.54
CA VAL A 3 -10.50 -26.60 5.65
C VAL A 3 -9.65 -27.06 6.81
N TYR A 4 -8.99 -26.13 7.47
CA TYR A 4 -8.14 -26.39 8.64
C TYR A 4 -8.77 -25.73 9.86
N ASP A 5 -8.91 -26.49 10.93
CA ASP A 5 -9.33 -25.99 12.24
C ASP A 5 -8.11 -25.53 13.08
N ASP A 6 -6.91 -26.00 12.71
CA ASP A 6 -5.64 -25.61 13.31
C ASP A 6 -4.71 -25.00 12.27
N PHE A 7 -4.22 -23.80 12.54
CA PHE A 7 -3.25 -23.11 11.68
C PHE A 7 -1.92 -23.86 11.55
N GLU A 8 -1.48 -24.59 12.58
CA GLU A 8 -0.23 -25.36 12.55
C GLU A 8 -0.30 -26.48 11.51
N GLU A 9 -1.46 -27.13 11.37
CA GLU A 9 -1.67 -28.13 10.31
C GLU A 9 -1.54 -27.50 8.92
N MET A 10 -2.13 -26.31 8.71
CA MET A 10 -2.05 -25.60 7.44
C MET A 10 -0.60 -25.18 7.12
N PHE A 11 0.16 -24.69 8.10
CA PHE A 11 1.54 -24.26 7.89
C PHE A 11 2.49 -25.41 7.54
N THR A 12 2.14 -26.64 7.93
CA THR A 12 2.96 -27.84 7.70
C THR A 12 2.47 -28.73 6.55
N ASP A 13 1.29 -28.43 5.97
CA ASP A 13 0.72 -29.23 4.88
C ASP A 13 1.58 -29.07 3.60
N PRO A 14 2.11 -30.17 3.01
CA PRO A 14 2.93 -30.10 1.81
C PRO A 14 2.19 -29.63 0.55
N ASP A 15 0.85 -29.70 0.54
CA ASP A 15 0.02 -29.26 -0.59
C ASP A 15 -0.29 -27.76 -0.57
N VAL A 16 0.20 -27.02 0.44
CA VAL A 16 0.05 -25.58 0.58
C VAL A 16 1.40 -24.91 0.30
N ASP A 17 1.46 -24.06 -0.72
CA ASP A 17 2.67 -23.30 -1.09
C ASP A 17 2.67 -21.89 -0.53
N VAL A 18 1.51 -21.25 -0.45
CA VAL A 18 1.33 -19.84 -0.08
C VAL A 18 0.31 -19.68 1.04
N ILE A 19 0.63 -18.87 2.03
CA ILE A 19 -0.32 -18.43 3.06
C ILE A 19 -0.72 -16.99 2.79
N TYR A 20 -2.02 -16.74 2.57
CA TYR A 20 -2.58 -15.40 2.52
C TYR A 20 -3.15 -15.02 3.88
N ILE A 21 -2.49 -14.04 4.53
CA ILE A 21 -2.84 -13.60 5.90
C ILE A 21 -3.80 -12.42 5.81
N THR A 22 -5.03 -12.63 6.30
CA THR A 22 -6.13 -11.63 6.30
C THR A 22 -6.64 -11.33 7.71
N THR A 23 -5.85 -11.63 8.71
CA THR A 23 -6.17 -11.43 10.13
C THR A 23 -6.01 -9.96 10.55
N PRO A 24 -6.38 -9.53 11.79
CA PRO A 24 -6.12 -8.17 12.26
C PRO A 24 -4.63 -7.82 12.29
N HIS A 25 -4.29 -6.55 12.03
CA HIS A 25 -2.91 -6.05 11.87
C HIS A 25 -1.95 -6.51 12.98
N ASN A 26 -2.39 -6.50 14.23
CA ASN A 26 -1.58 -6.90 15.39
C ASN A 26 -1.24 -8.39 15.45
N THR A 27 -1.81 -9.19 14.56
CA THR A 27 -1.57 -10.65 14.49
C THR A 27 -0.73 -11.06 13.27
N HIS A 28 -0.44 -10.15 12.34
CA HIS A 28 0.28 -10.48 11.11
C HIS A 28 1.67 -11.06 11.40
N LEU A 29 2.47 -10.40 12.24
CA LEU A 29 3.85 -10.82 12.50
C LEU A 29 3.96 -12.28 12.96
N PRO A 30 3.25 -12.75 14.02
CA PRO A 30 3.36 -14.14 14.46
C PRO A 30 2.91 -15.14 13.38
N PHE A 31 1.88 -14.82 12.59
CA PHE A 31 1.44 -15.71 11.50
C PHE A 31 2.45 -15.77 10.36
N MET A 32 3.02 -14.61 9.96
CA MET A 32 4.08 -14.58 8.95
C MET A 32 5.29 -15.40 9.36
N GLU A 33 5.74 -15.27 10.62
CA GLU A 33 6.88 -16.04 11.12
C GLU A 33 6.62 -17.55 11.11
N LYS A 34 5.43 -17.97 11.51
CA LYS A 34 5.04 -19.39 11.49
C LYS A 34 4.99 -19.95 10.07
N ALA A 35 4.33 -19.22 9.14
CA ALA A 35 4.25 -19.62 7.75
C ALA A 35 5.64 -19.76 7.11
N LEU A 36 6.51 -18.75 7.28
CA LEU A 36 7.87 -18.79 6.75
C LEU A 36 8.72 -19.92 7.37
N ARG A 37 8.60 -20.18 8.69
CA ARG A 37 9.28 -21.31 9.33
C ARG A 37 8.76 -22.66 8.83
N GLY A 38 7.47 -22.74 8.48
CA GLY A 38 6.84 -23.89 7.84
C GLY A 38 7.21 -24.08 6.36
N GLY A 39 8.04 -23.18 5.80
CA GLY A 39 8.46 -23.26 4.39
C GLY A 39 7.44 -22.71 3.40
N LYS A 40 6.50 -21.87 3.85
CA LYS A 40 5.45 -21.29 3.00
C LYS A 40 5.81 -19.89 2.56
N HIS A 41 5.51 -19.55 1.31
CA HIS A 41 5.48 -18.17 0.84
C HIS A 41 4.36 -17.40 1.54
N VAL A 42 4.49 -16.08 1.66
CA VAL A 42 3.52 -15.27 2.40
C VAL A 42 3.07 -14.08 1.58
N LEU A 43 1.76 -13.93 1.45
CA LEU A 43 1.08 -12.70 1.06
C LEU A 43 0.32 -12.21 2.30
N ALA A 44 0.64 -11.04 2.82
CA ALA A 44 -0.01 -10.49 4.01
C ALA A 44 -0.80 -9.22 3.69
N GLU A 45 -2.01 -9.13 4.23
CA GLU A 45 -2.81 -7.91 4.11
C GLU A 45 -2.04 -6.68 4.65
N LYS A 46 -2.41 -5.54 4.12
CA LYS A 46 -1.92 -4.24 4.60
C LYS A 46 -2.57 -3.92 5.98
N SER A 47 -1.96 -3.25 6.88
CA SER A 47 -0.51 -3.00 6.97
C SER A 47 0.23 -4.28 7.33
N ILE A 48 1.24 -4.61 6.58
CA ILE A 48 1.97 -5.89 6.75
C ILE A 48 2.52 -6.05 8.17
N THR A 49 3.05 -4.98 8.78
CA THR A 49 3.55 -4.93 10.16
C THR A 49 3.19 -3.60 10.82
N LEU A 50 3.32 -3.52 12.15
CA LEU A 50 3.03 -2.32 12.92
C LEU A 50 4.20 -1.32 12.97
N ASN A 51 5.40 -1.78 12.66
CA ASN A 51 6.61 -0.95 12.68
C ASN A 51 7.74 -1.56 11.82
N SER A 52 8.78 -0.76 11.55
CA SER A 52 9.91 -1.18 10.72
C SER A 52 10.73 -2.32 11.32
N ALA A 53 10.87 -2.40 12.64
CA ALA A 53 11.63 -3.48 13.29
C ALA A 53 10.97 -4.85 13.08
N GLU A 54 9.64 -4.90 13.14
CA GLU A 54 8.87 -6.11 12.82
C GLU A 54 9.05 -6.51 11.33
N LEU A 55 9.00 -5.52 10.43
CA LEU A 55 9.19 -5.77 9.00
C LEU A 55 10.59 -6.32 8.71
N GLU A 56 11.63 -5.69 9.24
CA GLU A 56 13.02 -6.16 9.05
C GLU A 56 13.21 -7.59 9.57
N ARG A 57 12.62 -7.91 10.71
CA ARG A 57 12.67 -9.26 11.29
C ARG A 57 12.05 -10.30 10.36
N VAL A 58 10.87 -10.05 9.83
CA VAL A 58 10.19 -11.03 8.96
C VAL A 58 10.80 -11.08 7.56
N ARG A 59 11.34 -9.96 7.04
CA ARG A 59 12.12 -9.92 5.79
C ARG A 59 13.40 -10.74 5.88
N ALA A 60 14.14 -10.60 7.00
CA ALA A 60 15.35 -11.38 7.24
C ALA A 60 15.04 -12.88 7.26
N LEU A 61 13.94 -13.28 7.91
CA LEU A 61 13.48 -14.68 7.93
C LEU A 61 13.10 -15.18 6.52
N ALA A 62 12.35 -14.40 5.77
CA ALA A 62 11.96 -14.76 4.39
C ALA A 62 13.21 -14.95 3.50
N LYS A 63 14.18 -14.04 3.61
CA LYS A 63 15.47 -14.13 2.89
C LYS A 63 16.26 -15.38 3.29
N GLU A 64 16.37 -15.66 4.60
CA GLU A 64 17.04 -16.88 5.13
C GLU A 64 16.42 -18.14 4.53
N LYS A 65 15.09 -18.21 4.51
CA LYS A 65 14.33 -19.35 4.00
C LYS A 65 14.23 -19.39 2.47
N LYS A 66 14.65 -18.34 1.77
CA LYS A 66 14.51 -18.18 0.31
C LYS A 66 13.03 -18.23 -0.13
N LEU A 67 12.17 -17.61 0.65
CA LEU A 67 10.73 -17.56 0.43
C LEU A 67 10.32 -16.14 0.02
N ILE A 68 9.23 -16.05 -0.72
CA ILE A 68 8.60 -14.78 -1.08
C ILE A 68 7.78 -14.28 0.12
N LEU A 69 7.98 -13.02 0.48
CA LEU A 69 7.16 -12.26 1.41
C LEU A 69 6.65 -11.02 0.67
N ALA A 70 5.34 -10.86 0.57
CA ALA A 70 4.70 -9.73 -0.10
C ALA A 70 3.62 -9.09 0.77
N GLU A 71 3.44 -7.78 0.62
CA GLU A 71 2.29 -7.04 1.15
C GLU A 71 1.19 -6.98 0.10
N ALA A 72 -0.05 -7.33 0.48
CA ALA A 72 -1.24 -7.19 -0.36
C ALA A 72 -1.63 -5.71 -0.47
N MET A 73 -0.78 -4.94 -1.12
CA MET A 73 -0.97 -3.52 -1.38
C MET A 73 -1.43 -3.32 -2.82
N THR A 74 -2.72 -3.38 -3.02
CA THR A 74 -3.41 -3.41 -4.32
C THR A 74 -2.87 -2.41 -5.34
N ILE A 75 -2.51 -1.19 -4.91
CA ILE A 75 -2.01 -0.14 -5.79
C ILE A 75 -0.77 -0.56 -6.60
N TYR A 76 0.09 -1.42 -6.06
CA TYR A 76 1.31 -1.87 -6.76
C TYR A 76 1.02 -2.89 -7.86
N HIS A 77 -0.14 -3.55 -7.77
CA HIS A 77 -0.53 -4.65 -8.66
C HIS A 77 -1.49 -4.20 -9.77
N MET A 78 -2.20 -3.07 -9.56
CA MET A 78 -3.14 -2.55 -10.55
C MET A 78 -2.43 -2.08 -11.83
N PRO A 79 -2.88 -2.53 -13.03
CA PRO A 79 -2.27 -2.15 -14.30
C PRO A 79 -2.25 -0.63 -14.57
N LEU A 80 -3.26 0.11 -14.08
CA LEU A 80 -3.31 1.56 -14.25
C LEU A 80 -2.06 2.24 -13.68
N TYR A 81 -1.66 1.92 -12.47
CA TYR A 81 -0.53 2.59 -11.80
C TYR A 81 0.80 2.28 -12.48
N ARG A 82 0.98 1.08 -13.02
CA ARG A 82 2.13 0.72 -13.84
C ARG A 82 2.17 1.56 -15.12
N LYS A 83 1.05 1.64 -15.83
CA LYS A 83 0.92 2.46 -17.04
C LYS A 83 1.17 3.95 -16.77
N LEU A 84 0.72 4.48 -15.64
CA LEU A 84 1.01 5.86 -15.26
C LEU A 84 2.50 6.10 -14.98
N ARG A 85 3.20 5.15 -14.38
CA ARG A 85 4.67 5.24 -14.23
C ARG A 85 5.39 5.24 -15.58
N GLU A 86 4.97 4.42 -16.54
CA GLU A 86 5.52 4.42 -17.90
C GLU A 86 5.30 5.79 -18.58
N ILE A 87 4.11 6.38 -18.41
CA ILE A 87 3.81 7.72 -18.92
C ILE A 87 4.72 8.77 -18.30
N LEU A 88 4.93 8.75 -17.00
CA LEU A 88 5.85 9.68 -16.32
C LEU A 88 7.29 9.45 -16.77
N ALA A 89 7.75 8.19 -16.85
CA ALA A 89 9.09 7.81 -17.30
C ALA A 89 9.36 8.21 -18.76
N SER A 90 8.33 8.31 -19.61
CA SER A 90 8.48 8.81 -21.00
C SER A 90 8.89 10.27 -21.10
N GLY A 91 8.81 11.04 -20.00
CA GLY A 91 9.13 12.46 -19.94
C GLY A 91 8.11 13.38 -20.62
N ARG A 92 7.01 12.87 -21.17
CA ARG A 92 6.03 13.70 -21.89
C ARG A 92 5.33 14.73 -20.99
N LEU A 93 5.22 14.48 -19.69
CA LEU A 93 4.68 15.42 -18.71
C LEU A 93 5.75 16.27 -18.03
N GLY A 94 7.03 16.04 -18.31
CA GLY A 94 8.13 16.68 -17.60
C GLY A 94 8.30 16.13 -16.18
N LYS A 95 8.98 16.87 -15.32
CA LYS A 95 9.28 16.47 -13.95
C LYS A 95 8.02 16.46 -13.07
N VAL A 96 7.91 15.48 -12.19
CA VAL A 96 6.93 15.49 -11.09
C VAL A 96 7.42 16.46 -10.01
N ASN A 97 6.59 17.41 -9.62
CA ASN A 97 6.94 18.44 -8.64
C ASN A 97 6.15 18.28 -7.34
N LEU A 98 4.85 17.95 -7.42
CA LEU A 98 3.97 17.87 -6.26
C LEU A 98 2.98 16.70 -6.39
N ILE A 99 2.79 15.97 -5.33
CA ILE A 99 1.78 14.91 -5.21
C ILE A 99 0.81 15.29 -4.10
N THR A 100 -0.49 15.20 -4.35
CA THR A 100 -1.52 15.48 -3.35
C THR A 100 -2.44 14.28 -3.20
N MET A 101 -2.62 13.83 -1.95
CA MET A 101 -3.47 12.69 -1.63
C MET A 101 -4.52 13.04 -0.58
N ASN A 102 -5.75 12.64 -0.84
CA ASN A 102 -6.84 12.69 0.11
C ASN A 102 -7.44 11.29 0.27
N PHE A 103 -7.60 10.85 1.52
CA PHE A 103 -8.34 9.63 1.82
C PHE A 103 -9.19 9.80 3.08
N GLY A 104 -10.49 9.97 2.91
CA GLY A 104 -11.47 9.93 3.99
C GLY A 104 -12.36 8.71 3.87
N SER A 105 -12.36 7.89 4.92
CA SER A 105 -13.22 6.72 5.07
C SER A 105 -14.09 6.90 6.31
N PHE A 106 -15.19 7.66 6.16
CA PHE A 106 -16.04 7.98 7.31
C PHE A 106 -16.50 6.73 8.05
N LYS A 107 -16.23 6.71 9.36
CA LYS A 107 -16.65 5.70 10.32
C LYS A 107 -17.35 6.41 11.49
N GLU A 108 -18.46 5.87 11.92
CA GLU A 108 -19.05 6.26 13.20
C GLU A 108 -18.15 5.81 14.35
N TYR A 109 -18.22 6.55 15.45
CA TYR A 109 -17.45 6.17 16.63
C TYR A 109 -17.97 4.87 17.25
N ASP A 110 -17.13 3.85 17.17
CA ASP A 110 -17.23 2.61 17.93
C ASP A 110 -15.82 2.25 18.41
N MET A 111 -15.57 2.46 19.71
CA MET A 111 -14.27 2.26 20.32
C MET A 111 -13.88 0.78 20.45
N GLN A 112 -14.80 -0.13 20.23
CA GLN A 112 -14.53 -1.58 20.19
C GLN A 112 -14.19 -2.06 18.76
N ASN A 113 -14.61 -1.32 17.76
CA ASN A 113 -14.31 -1.63 16.36
C ASN A 113 -12.82 -1.44 16.07
N ARG A 114 -12.26 -2.27 15.17
CA ARG A 114 -10.86 -2.24 14.76
C ARG A 114 -10.37 -0.85 14.32
N PHE A 115 -11.24 0.02 13.80
CA PHE A 115 -10.83 1.34 13.30
C PHE A 115 -10.38 2.29 14.42
N PHE A 116 -10.99 2.20 15.61
CA PHE A 116 -10.69 3.07 16.73
C PHE A 116 -10.10 2.33 17.93
N ASN A 117 -9.97 1.00 17.87
CA ASN A 117 -9.44 0.20 18.96
C ASN A 117 -7.91 0.14 18.91
N ARG A 118 -7.25 0.75 19.89
CA ARG A 118 -5.78 0.75 19.99
C ARG A 118 -5.18 -0.66 20.10
N ASN A 119 -5.86 -1.58 20.79
CA ASN A 119 -5.37 -2.95 20.97
C ASN A 119 -5.45 -3.79 19.69
N LEU A 120 -6.24 -3.34 18.71
CA LEU A 120 -6.35 -3.96 17.38
C LEU A 120 -5.54 -3.19 16.32
N ALA A 121 -4.64 -2.30 16.76
CA ALA A 121 -3.85 -1.44 15.87
C ALA A 121 -4.73 -0.57 14.96
N GLY A 122 -5.75 0.08 15.55
CA GLY A 122 -6.60 1.04 14.85
C GLY A 122 -5.89 2.34 14.54
N GLY A 123 -6.58 3.25 13.86
CA GLY A 123 -6.11 4.57 13.47
C GLY A 123 -6.09 4.76 11.96
N ALA A 124 -6.18 6.03 11.55
CA ALA A 124 -6.22 6.41 10.15
C ALA A 124 -4.92 6.04 9.40
N MET A 125 -3.78 6.17 10.08
CA MET A 125 -2.47 5.88 9.48
C MET A 125 -2.37 4.41 9.06
N LEU A 126 -2.70 3.47 9.95
CA LEU A 126 -2.59 2.04 9.68
C LEU A 126 -3.71 1.51 8.77
N ASP A 127 -4.93 2.09 8.83
CA ASP A 127 -6.03 1.59 8.00
C ASP A 127 -6.01 2.16 6.57
N ILE A 128 -5.87 3.48 6.43
CA ILE A 128 -5.96 4.18 5.14
C ILE A 128 -4.69 4.94 4.75
N GLY A 129 -3.85 5.30 5.71
CA GLY A 129 -2.62 6.06 5.47
C GLY A 129 -1.58 5.25 4.68
N VAL A 130 -1.49 3.95 4.93
CA VAL A 130 -0.62 3.06 4.16
C VAL A 130 -0.90 3.10 2.65
N TYR A 131 -2.17 3.19 2.25
CA TYR A 131 -2.53 3.36 0.84
C TYR A 131 -2.07 4.72 0.29
N ALA A 132 -2.37 5.80 1.02
CA ALA A 132 -2.06 7.16 0.58
C ALA A 132 -0.54 7.40 0.49
N LEU A 133 0.22 6.90 1.46
CA LEU A 133 1.67 6.99 1.46
C LEU A 133 2.30 6.07 0.40
N SER A 134 1.71 4.89 0.16
CA SER A 134 2.12 4.01 -0.93
C SER A 134 1.93 4.66 -2.30
N PHE A 135 0.84 5.40 -2.51
CA PHE A 135 0.64 6.19 -3.72
C PHE A 135 1.75 7.25 -3.88
N VAL A 136 2.02 8.02 -2.84
CA VAL A 136 3.10 9.02 -2.87
C VAL A 136 4.44 8.38 -3.19
N ARG A 137 4.77 7.29 -2.49
CA ARG A 137 6.05 6.59 -2.67
C ARG A 137 6.18 5.96 -4.06
N TRP A 138 5.06 5.52 -4.65
CA TRP A 138 5.05 4.92 -5.99
C TRP A 138 5.44 5.91 -7.09
N PHE A 139 5.11 7.19 -6.92
CA PHE A 139 5.34 8.23 -7.92
C PHE A 139 6.48 9.18 -7.58
N MET A 140 7.04 9.13 -6.37
CA MET A 140 8.30 9.83 -6.04
C MET A 140 9.51 9.05 -6.57
N GLU A 141 10.51 9.76 -7.08
CA GLU A 141 11.77 9.19 -7.58
C GLU A 141 12.59 8.55 -6.47
N SER A 142 12.64 9.18 -5.28
CA SER A 142 13.29 8.64 -4.10
C SER A 142 12.39 8.72 -2.87
N LYS A 143 12.81 8.06 -1.79
CA LYS A 143 12.10 8.13 -0.50
C LYS A 143 12.16 9.57 0.06
N PRO A 144 11.11 10.02 0.79
CA PRO A 144 11.17 11.28 1.52
C PRO A 144 12.26 11.26 2.58
N ASP A 145 13.04 12.33 2.64
CA ASP A 145 14.05 12.62 3.68
C ASP A 145 13.55 13.68 4.68
N VAL A 146 12.50 14.44 4.31
CA VAL A 146 11.79 15.36 5.20
C VAL A 146 10.36 14.89 5.37
N VAL A 147 9.93 14.70 6.63
CA VAL A 147 8.57 14.33 7.01
C VAL A 147 8.09 15.25 8.12
N LEU A 148 7.02 15.98 7.85
CA LEU A 148 6.29 16.76 8.84
C LEU A 148 4.89 16.16 8.98
N SER A 149 4.40 16.03 10.21
CA SER A 149 3.07 15.47 10.44
C SER A 149 2.36 16.14 11.61
N GLN A 150 1.04 16.15 11.52
CA GLN A 150 0.14 16.50 12.62
C GLN A 150 -1.05 15.53 12.60
N TYR A 151 -1.62 15.25 13.77
CA TYR A 151 -2.78 14.38 13.86
C TYR A 151 -3.71 14.82 14.99
N ASN A 152 -4.97 14.47 14.86
CA ASN A 152 -5.96 14.56 15.93
C ASN A 152 -6.23 13.14 16.45
N PRO A 153 -6.16 12.92 17.77
CA PRO A 153 -6.47 11.63 18.35
C PRO A 153 -7.98 11.41 18.48
N ALA A 154 -8.43 10.18 18.23
CA ALA A 154 -9.70 9.68 18.70
C ALA A 154 -9.69 9.52 20.24
N PRO A 155 -10.85 9.32 20.91
CA PRO A 155 -10.91 9.09 22.36
C PRO A 155 -10.04 7.94 22.88
N THR A 156 -9.72 6.96 22.06
CA THR A 156 -8.83 5.83 22.38
C THR A 156 -7.34 6.14 22.23
N GLY A 157 -7.01 7.33 21.71
CA GLY A 157 -5.64 7.76 21.48
C GLY A 157 -5.01 7.29 20.15
N VAL A 158 -5.76 6.57 19.30
CA VAL A 158 -5.33 6.34 17.91
C VAL A 158 -5.56 7.60 17.08
N ASP A 159 -4.86 7.77 15.97
CA ASP A 159 -5.07 8.89 15.06
C ASP A 159 -6.42 8.76 14.35
N GLU A 160 -7.29 9.74 14.53
CA GLU A 160 -8.56 9.86 13.82
C GLU A 160 -8.37 10.52 12.46
N SER A 161 -7.57 11.57 12.45
CA SER A 161 -7.17 12.28 11.24
C SER A 161 -5.70 12.66 11.30
N SER A 162 -5.03 12.60 10.15
CA SER A 162 -3.59 12.87 10.05
C SER A 162 -3.28 13.63 8.78
N VAL A 163 -2.34 14.56 8.87
CA VAL A 163 -1.82 15.31 7.71
C VAL A 163 -0.31 15.17 7.68
N PHE A 164 0.22 14.91 6.48
CA PHE A 164 1.65 14.79 6.24
C PHE A 164 2.09 15.75 5.14
N VAL A 165 3.28 16.31 5.32
CA VAL A 165 4.05 17.01 4.28
C VAL A 165 5.36 16.28 4.13
N LEU A 166 5.66 15.86 2.91
CA LEU A 166 6.82 15.06 2.57
C LEU A 166 7.67 15.79 1.53
N LYS A 167 8.99 15.62 1.58
CA LYS A 167 9.91 16.11 0.56
C LYS A 167 11.06 15.11 0.40
N ASN A 168 11.57 14.95 -0.82
CA ASN A 168 12.73 14.13 -1.12
C ASN A 168 13.93 14.95 -1.64
N ALA A 169 15.07 14.30 -1.84
CA ALA A 169 16.30 14.91 -2.33
C ALA A 169 16.17 15.53 -3.72
N GLU A 170 15.28 15.00 -4.57
CA GLU A 170 14.97 15.49 -5.92
C GLU A 170 14.06 16.74 -5.92
N ALA A 171 13.80 17.31 -4.73
CA ALA A 171 12.91 18.45 -4.51
C ALA A 171 11.44 18.21 -4.90
N GLN A 172 11.00 16.94 -4.98
CA GLN A 172 9.61 16.60 -5.09
C GLN A 172 8.95 16.71 -3.72
N MET A 173 7.73 17.19 -3.68
CA MET A 173 6.95 17.35 -2.45
C MET A 173 5.65 16.54 -2.51
N ALA A 174 5.13 16.17 -1.35
CA ALA A 174 3.79 15.61 -1.26
C ALA A 174 3.02 16.11 -0.04
N THR A 175 1.71 16.15 -0.18
CA THR A 175 0.77 16.36 0.93
C THR A 175 -0.21 15.20 0.98
N VAL A 176 -0.47 14.70 2.19
CA VAL A 176 -1.43 13.62 2.46
C VAL A 176 -2.37 14.06 3.56
N ALA A 177 -3.68 13.93 3.32
CA ALA A 177 -4.71 14.21 4.31
C ALA A 177 -5.61 12.97 4.50
N LEU A 178 -5.68 12.48 5.74
CA LEU A 178 -6.41 11.27 6.13
C LEU A 178 -7.51 11.63 7.12
N SER A 179 -8.65 10.96 7.06
CA SER A 179 -9.65 11.01 8.13
C SER A 179 -10.51 9.76 8.17
N LEU A 180 -10.73 9.24 9.38
CA LEU A 180 -11.72 8.18 9.67
C LEU A 180 -13.07 8.74 10.12
N HIS A 181 -13.15 10.02 10.47
CA HIS A 181 -14.40 10.62 10.98
C HIS A 181 -14.86 11.83 10.16
N SER A 182 -14.24 12.09 9.01
CA SER A 182 -14.69 13.09 8.05
C SER A 182 -14.76 12.50 6.65
N LYS A 183 -15.82 12.84 5.92
CA LYS A 183 -15.95 12.42 4.52
C LYS A 183 -15.07 13.30 3.65
N GLN A 184 -14.26 12.70 2.82
CA GLN A 184 -13.50 13.36 1.76
C GLN A 184 -13.34 12.43 0.56
N PRO A 185 -13.02 12.94 -0.64
CA PRO A 185 -12.83 12.10 -1.80
C PRO A 185 -11.60 11.20 -1.61
N LYS A 186 -11.63 10.02 -2.21
CA LYS A 186 -10.44 9.19 -2.45
C LYS A 186 -9.79 9.71 -3.73
N ARG A 187 -8.84 10.62 -3.60
CA ARG A 187 -8.25 11.34 -4.72
C ARG A 187 -6.74 11.41 -4.62
N GLY A 188 -6.07 11.01 -5.69
CA GLY A 188 -4.65 11.25 -5.91
C GLY A 188 -4.43 12.22 -7.07
N MET A 189 -3.47 13.15 -6.93
CA MET A 189 -3.06 14.05 -8.00
C MET A 189 -1.55 14.11 -8.06
N ILE A 190 -1.01 14.02 -9.28
CA ILE A 190 0.43 14.10 -9.58
C ILE A 190 0.63 15.30 -10.48
N SER A 191 1.19 16.39 -9.95
CA SER A 191 1.44 17.64 -10.66
C SER A 191 2.84 17.63 -11.27
N CYS A 192 2.89 17.82 -12.58
CA CYS A 192 4.10 17.83 -13.39
C CYS A 192 4.30 19.19 -14.10
N GLU A 193 5.45 19.39 -14.74
CA GLU A 193 5.76 20.64 -15.46
C GLU A 193 4.81 20.95 -16.62
N LYS A 194 4.30 19.90 -17.31
CA LYS A 194 3.49 20.04 -18.53
C LYS A 194 2.02 19.65 -18.35
N GLY A 195 1.60 19.42 -17.11
CA GLY A 195 0.24 19.03 -16.80
C GLY A 195 0.14 18.32 -15.46
N TYR A 196 -1.00 17.68 -15.21
CA TYR A 196 -1.19 16.85 -14.03
C TYR A 196 -2.00 15.59 -14.35
N ILE A 197 -1.83 14.57 -13.54
CA ILE A 197 -2.63 13.34 -13.56
C ILE A 197 -3.54 13.34 -12.34
N GLU A 198 -4.82 13.11 -12.53
CA GLU A 198 -5.81 12.95 -11.47
C GLU A 198 -6.39 11.54 -11.48
N ILE A 199 -6.40 10.92 -10.30
CA ILE A 199 -6.94 9.58 -10.09
C ILE A 199 -7.99 9.65 -8.99
N MET A 200 -9.20 9.21 -9.29
CA MET A 200 -10.29 9.10 -8.34
C MET A 200 -10.50 7.65 -7.92
N GLU A 201 -11.13 7.44 -6.76
CA GLU A 201 -11.51 6.11 -6.24
C GLU A 201 -10.34 5.12 -6.11
N TYR A 202 -9.11 5.65 -5.95
CA TYR A 202 -7.98 4.78 -5.65
C TYR A 202 -8.22 3.99 -4.32
N PRO A 203 -7.59 2.85 -4.02
CA PRO A 203 -6.41 2.29 -4.70
C PRO A 203 -6.72 1.38 -5.89
N ARG A 204 -7.97 1.05 -6.14
CA ARG A 204 -8.39 0.13 -7.20
C ARG A 204 -8.91 0.86 -8.44
N ALA A 205 -8.35 2.05 -8.72
CA ALA A 205 -8.74 2.81 -9.89
C ALA A 205 -8.33 2.10 -11.20
N GLU A 206 -9.21 2.16 -12.18
CA GLU A 206 -8.99 1.66 -13.54
C GLU A 206 -8.89 2.78 -14.58
N GLU A 207 -9.09 4.04 -14.13
CA GLU A 207 -9.06 5.23 -14.96
C GLU A 207 -8.30 6.37 -14.26
N ALA A 208 -7.56 7.14 -15.05
CA ALA A 208 -6.94 8.40 -14.66
C ALA A 208 -7.13 9.45 -15.77
N VAL A 209 -7.20 10.72 -15.39
CA VAL A 209 -7.30 11.83 -16.34
C VAL A 209 -6.01 12.65 -16.29
N ILE A 210 -5.37 12.79 -17.44
CA ILE A 210 -4.26 13.74 -17.65
C ILE A 210 -4.84 15.03 -18.16
N THR A 211 -4.51 16.16 -17.52
CA THR A 211 -4.83 17.50 -18.01
C THR A 211 -3.52 18.20 -18.31
N TYR A 212 -3.33 18.62 -19.56
CA TYR A 212 -2.15 19.36 -20.01
C TYR A 212 -2.25 20.86 -19.72
N VAL A 213 -1.12 21.58 -19.79
CA VAL A 213 -1.09 23.04 -19.51
C VAL A 213 -1.94 23.86 -20.48
N ASP A 214 -2.21 23.37 -21.68
CA ASP A 214 -3.10 23.99 -22.66
C ASP A 214 -4.59 23.72 -22.40
N GLY A 215 -4.90 22.92 -21.33
CA GLY A 215 -6.26 22.53 -20.94
C GLY A 215 -6.79 21.30 -21.66
N THR A 216 -6.05 20.73 -22.61
CA THR A 216 -6.46 19.47 -23.25
C THR A 216 -6.42 18.31 -22.26
N LYS A 217 -7.27 17.32 -22.46
CA LYS A 217 -7.41 16.16 -21.56
C LYS A 217 -7.24 14.85 -22.29
N GLU A 218 -6.64 13.91 -21.61
CA GLU A 218 -6.49 12.51 -22.02
C GLU A 218 -6.95 11.60 -20.91
N THR A 219 -7.77 10.61 -21.23
CA THR A 219 -8.17 9.57 -20.29
C THR A 219 -7.31 8.32 -20.52
N VAL A 220 -6.67 7.86 -19.45
CA VAL A 220 -5.88 6.62 -19.42
C VAL A 220 -6.69 5.55 -18.73
N ARG A 221 -6.87 4.39 -19.37
CA ARG A 221 -7.55 3.23 -18.76
C ARG A 221 -6.66 2.00 -18.81
N ALA A 222 -6.64 1.23 -17.72
CA ALA A 222 -5.98 -0.06 -17.67
C ALA A 222 -6.44 -0.87 -16.45
N GLY A 223 -6.64 -2.16 -16.66
CA GLY A 223 -7.15 -3.09 -15.64
C GLY A 223 -8.62 -2.94 -15.36
N ALA A 224 -9.11 -3.70 -14.39
CA ALA A 224 -10.48 -3.68 -13.91
C ALA A 224 -10.50 -3.72 -12.37
N HIS A 225 -11.42 -2.99 -11.77
CA HIS A 225 -11.56 -2.88 -10.31
C HIS A 225 -11.84 -4.24 -9.65
N GLU A 226 -12.68 -5.04 -10.28
CA GLU A 226 -13.08 -6.37 -9.82
C GLU A 226 -11.92 -7.36 -9.79
N ASP A 227 -10.91 -7.19 -10.66
CA ASP A 227 -9.76 -8.08 -10.77
C ASP A 227 -8.60 -7.69 -9.83
N ALA A 228 -8.77 -6.70 -8.98
CA ALA A 228 -7.70 -6.14 -8.16
C ALA A 228 -6.96 -7.19 -7.31
N LEU A 229 -7.68 -8.11 -6.68
CA LEU A 229 -7.07 -9.21 -5.91
C LEU A 229 -6.45 -10.27 -6.81
N MET A 230 -6.99 -10.47 -8.01
CA MET A 230 -6.40 -11.39 -8.98
C MET A 230 -5.02 -10.91 -9.44
N TYR A 231 -4.83 -9.61 -9.66
CA TYR A 231 -3.52 -9.05 -10.00
C TYR A 231 -2.47 -9.29 -8.90
N GLU A 232 -2.86 -9.19 -7.61
CA GLU A 232 -1.98 -9.51 -6.49
C GLU A 232 -1.53 -10.98 -6.50
N LEU A 233 -2.48 -11.89 -6.74
CA LEU A 233 -2.21 -13.33 -6.81
C LEU A 233 -1.35 -13.70 -8.03
N GLN A 234 -1.60 -13.10 -9.18
CA GLN A 234 -0.79 -13.31 -10.39
C GLN A 234 0.66 -12.87 -10.21
N ASP A 235 0.88 -11.68 -9.60
CA ASP A 235 2.23 -11.21 -9.31
C ASP A 235 2.93 -12.11 -8.28
N MET A 236 2.18 -12.63 -7.29
CA MET A 236 2.72 -13.59 -6.32
C MET A 236 3.13 -14.92 -6.99
N GLU A 237 2.30 -15.44 -7.89
CA GLU A 237 2.62 -16.63 -8.67
C GLU A 237 3.87 -16.44 -9.53
N MET A 238 3.96 -15.31 -10.25
CA MET A 238 5.15 -14.99 -11.05
C MET A 238 6.41 -14.89 -10.18
N ALA A 239 6.30 -14.31 -8.98
CA ALA A 239 7.42 -14.20 -8.06
C ALA A 239 7.93 -15.57 -7.58
N ILE A 240 7.03 -16.50 -7.30
CA ILE A 240 7.37 -17.88 -6.92
C ILE A 240 8.07 -18.59 -8.10
N GLN A 241 7.67 -18.29 -9.33
CA GLN A 241 8.31 -18.79 -10.55
C GLN A 241 9.65 -18.11 -10.90
N GLY A 242 10.06 -17.09 -10.13
CA GLY A 242 11.36 -16.42 -10.25
C GLY A 242 11.32 -14.98 -10.77
N ASP A 243 10.17 -14.46 -11.21
CA ASP A 243 10.01 -13.05 -11.58
C ASP A 243 9.49 -12.23 -10.40
N THR A 244 10.40 -11.62 -9.67
CA THR A 244 10.10 -10.80 -8.47
C THR A 244 9.92 -9.31 -8.79
N SER A 245 9.85 -8.91 -10.06
CA SER A 245 9.83 -7.51 -10.49
C SER A 245 8.61 -6.73 -10.01
N HIS A 246 7.53 -7.41 -9.65
CA HIS A 246 6.25 -6.83 -9.24
C HIS A 246 5.83 -7.17 -7.81
N ILE A 247 6.74 -7.73 -7.00
CA ILE A 247 6.47 -8.09 -5.62
C ILE A 247 7.19 -7.14 -4.65
N TYR A 248 6.47 -6.66 -3.67
CA TYR A 248 6.95 -5.70 -2.68
C TYR A 248 6.60 -6.15 -1.27
N ALA A 249 7.58 -6.15 -0.36
CA ALA A 249 7.36 -6.42 1.06
C ALA A 249 7.10 -5.15 1.87
N CYS A 250 6.62 -4.12 1.29
CA CYS A 250 6.34 -2.76 1.78
C CYS A 250 7.36 -1.71 1.31
N LEU A 251 6.97 -0.92 0.31
CA LEU A 251 7.81 0.17 -0.21
C LEU A 251 7.97 1.34 0.77
N LEU A 252 7.10 1.46 1.78
CA LEU A 252 7.18 2.55 2.75
C LEU A 252 8.41 2.45 3.65
N TYR A 253 8.89 1.23 3.92
CA TYR A 253 10.02 0.98 4.81
C TYR A 253 11.29 0.56 4.08
N THR A 254 11.20 0.17 2.81
CA THR A 254 12.39 -0.27 2.07
C THR A 254 13.21 0.93 1.60
N SER A 255 14.45 0.98 2.02
CA SER A 255 15.40 2.00 1.60
C SER A 255 16.13 1.67 0.31
N ASP A 256 16.05 0.42 -0.14
CA ASP A 256 16.88 -0.10 -1.23
C ASP A 256 16.00 -0.98 -2.15
N ALA A 257 15.26 -0.33 -3.02
CA ALA A 257 14.68 -0.96 -4.21
C ALA A 257 15.08 -0.15 -5.43
#